data_816c970533d1ef1637f8900be1d4bc8e
#
_entry.id   816c970533d1ef1637f8900be1d4bc8e
#
_cell.length_a   1.000
_cell.length_b   1.000
_cell.length_c   1.000
_cell.angle_alpha   90.00
_cell.angle_beta   90.00
_cell.angle_gamma   90.00
#
_symmetry.space_group_name_H-M   'P 1'
#
loop_
_entity.id
_entity.type
_entity.pdbx_description
1 polymer ?
#
loop_
_entity_poly.entity_id
_entity_poly.type
_entity_poly.pdbx_seq_one_letter_code
_entity_poly.pdbx_strand_id
1 'polypeptide(L)'
;MTRTPPSETLSRRTLLRWGAAGGTGLALSPLAACAGPTGAPGPGTLTLGLNRSLVSLDNKLNQFDAAVTVQRAVRQALTAIGPGMKPTPVLADRFEMTAPTTWSVRLREGIRYSDGRPVTVEDVATAVRMYGEVAGSFILGLFPELPSVEATGERTFRLHTRKPVPVLDRLMANVLITPAKDNRPEELRSGVGTGPYRVVSANSGAGEYTLARVPDYWGRRPPVERVRVLFVPEESSRVVALRSGELDVIDTITPDSAEQLTGLPGVHLEKTSGVRICQLFYNFRKPKTHPLSDPRVRQALTYAIDGESLVRDVLTDSAEQAEGVVPLSLQGAERTGRFVHDPGRARQLLKSLGADDLKIRIMWESGEFAADTSVMEAVAEMLKDVGVRTSLLQFEPGGDILKWRQGKGGDWDVIGNGFPGPTGQAVTMLQAMYAGTAEDERTGDAFMGYVNPAIARQISDAATETDTAARDRKLAAAQHAVWDTWPCMWAFVPKTLLARRTRVEGIGLLPVNSYDLTAVRLEG
;
A
#
# COMPACT_ATOMS: atom_id res chain seq x y z
N MET A 1 -16.07 -12.08 -53.91
CA MET A 1 -16.58 -13.45 -53.86
C MET A 1 -15.39 -14.38 -53.57
N THR A 2 -15.14 -14.71 -52.32
CA THR A 2 -14.18 -15.74 -51.91
C THR A 2 -14.79 -16.45 -50.71
N ARG A 3 -15.06 -17.72 -50.85
CA ARG A 3 -15.75 -18.60 -49.90
C ARG A 3 -14.79 -19.05 -48.81
N THR A 4 -15.21 -18.94 -47.57
CA THR A 4 -14.60 -19.59 -46.38
C THR A 4 -15.05 -21.05 -46.28
N PRO A 5 -14.17 -22.01 -45.94
CA PRO A 5 -14.58 -23.40 -45.69
C PRO A 5 -15.10 -23.59 -44.27
N PRO A 6 -15.94 -24.62 -44.00
CA PRO A 6 -16.57 -24.86 -42.71
C PRO A 6 -15.63 -25.57 -41.73
N SER A 7 -15.73 -25.23 -40.44
CA SER A 7 -15.07 -25.89 -39.32
C SER A 7 -15.73 -27.23 -38.97
N GLU A 8 -14.99 -28.32 -39.11
CA GLU A 8 -15.40 -29.64 -38.63
C GLU A 8 -15.20 -29.75 -37.11
N THR A 9 -16.30 -30.00 -36.40
CA THR A 9 -16.31 -30.36 -34.98
C THR A 9 -16.02 -31.83 -34.78
N LEU A 10 -14.87 -32.19 -34.22
CA LEU A 10 -14.51 -33.53 -33.85
C LEU A 10 -15.31 -34.01 -32.61
N SER A 11 -16.12 -35.06 -32.81
CA SER A 11 -16.95 -35.73 -31.80
C SER A 11 -16.10 -36.58 -30.85
N ARG A 12 -16.44 -36.57 -29.55
CA ARG A 12 -15.80 -37.37 -28.48
C ARG A 12 -15.80 -38.91 -28.68
N ARG A 13 -16.46 -39.41 -29.69
CA ARG A 13 -16.54 -40.87 -29.99
C ARG A 13 -15.40 -41.39 -30.88
N THR A 14 -14.60 -40.52 -31.49
CA THR A 14 -13.51 -40.93 -32.40
C THR A 14 -12.19 -41.23 -31.68
N LEU A 15 -12.05 -40.79 -30.40
CA LEU A 15 -10.84 -40.98 -29.60
C LEU A 15 -10.73 -42.32 -28.86
N LEU A 16 -11.76 -43.18 -28.92
CA LEU A 16 -11.79 -44.48 -28.19
C LEU A 16 -11.55 -45.74 -29.05
N ARG A 17 -11.10 -45.58 -30.27
CA ARG A 17 -10.95 -46.74 -31.19
C ARG A 17 -9.53 -47.08 -31.63
N TRP A 18 -8.49 -46.50 -31.06
CA TRP A 18 -7.10 -46.81 -31.39
C TRP A 18 -6.30 -47.25 -30.16
N GLY A 19 -6.66 -48.36 -29.58
CA GLY A 19 -5.97 -48.89 -28.42
C GLY A 19 -6.16 -50.40 -28.25
N ALA A 20 -5.86 -51.18 -29.29
CA ALA A 20 -5.70 -52.61 -29.10
C ALA A 20 -4.94 -53.23 -30.29
N ALA A 21 -3.63 -53.38 -30.19
CA ALA A 21 -2.85 -54.48 -30.74
C ALA A 21 -1.35 -54.20 -30.56
N GLY A 22 -0.63 -55.14 -29.92
CA GLY A 22 0.83 -55.23 -30.00
C GLY A 22 1.54 -55.27 -28.63
N GLY A 23 1.71 -56.46 -28.10
CA GLY A 23 2.35 -56.74 -26.81
C GLY A 23 3.89 -56.80 -26.86
N THR A 24 4.42 -57.01 -25.65
CA THR A 24 5.79 -57.43 -25.24
C THR A 24 6.90 -56.40 -25.34
N GLY A 25 7.38 -55.98 -24.16
CA GLY A 25 8.64 -55.29 -23.98
C GLY A 25 8.69 -54.55 -22.64
N LEU A 26 8.93 -55.27 -21.53
CA LEU A 26 9.23 -54.66 -20.21
C LEU A 26 10.54 -53.89 -20.30
N ALA A 27 10.46 -52.58 -20.31
CA ALA A 27 11.53 -51.69 -19.88
C ALA A 27 10.93 -50.67 -18.89
N LEU A 28 11.19 -50.89 -17.61
CA LEU A 28 10.91 -49.95 -16.53
C LEU A 28 11.80 -48.72 -16.73
N SER A 29 11.31 -47.72 -17.46
CA SER A 29 11.84 -46.37 -17.39
C SER A 29 11.15 -45.66 -16.21
N PRO A 30 11.88 -45.06 -15.28
CA PRO A 30 11.25 -44.25 -14.25
C PRO A 30 10.60 -43.06 -14.94
N LEU A 31 9.29 -42.92 -14.78
CA LEU A 31 8.60 -41.65 -14.99
C LEU A 31 9.31 -40.59 -14.10
N ALA A 32 10.19 -39.83 -14.71
CA ALA A 32 10.60 -38.56 -14.13
C ALA A 32 9.36 -37.67 -14.09
N ALA A 33 8.63 -37.77 -12.98
CA ALA A 33 7.63 -36.80 -12.63
C ALA A 33 8.32 -35.45 -12.67
N CYS A 34 7.79 -34.51 -13.45
CA CYS A 34 8.08 -33.09 -13.32
C CYS A 34 7.63 -32.65 -11.92
N ALA A 35 8.40 -32.99 -10.89
CA ALA A 35 8.37 -32.32 -9.62
C ALA A 35 8.99 -30.97 -9.88
N GLY A 36 8.17 -29.92 -9.95
CA GLY A 36 8.64 -28.56 -9.76
C GLY A 36 9.48 -28.51 -8.47
N PRO A 37 10.31 -27.51 -8.28
CA PRO A 37 11.23 -27.42 -7.15
C PRO A 37 10.48 -27.17 -5.83
N THR A 38 9.82 -28.20 -5.31
CA THR A 38 9.26 -28.26 -3.96
C THR A 38 10.30 -28.87 -3.01
N GLY A 39 11.45 -28.24 -2.92
CA GLY A 39 12.37 -28.51 -1.84
C GLY A 39 11.97 -27.68 -0.62
N ALA A 40 11.77 -28.31 0.54
CA ALA A 40 11.70 -27.59 1.82
C ALA A 40 12.87 -26.59 1.89
N PRO A 41 12.65 -25.36 2.37
CA PRO A 41 13.72 -24.37 2.42
C PRO A 41 14.89 -24.91 3.21
N GLY A 42 16.10 -24.83 2.62
CA GLY A 42 17.34 -25.30 3.28
C GLY A 42 17.56 -24.53 4.60
N PRO A 43 18.29 -25.13 5.54
CA PRO A 43 18.64 -24.45 6.77
C PRO A 43 19.30 -23.10 6.41
N GLY A 44 18.85 -21.99 7.04
CA GLY A 44 19.33 -20.63 6.76
C GLY A 44 18.60 -19.85 5.66
N THR A 45 17.54 -20.40 5.08
CA THR A 45 16.66 -19.69 4.14
C THR A 45 15.35 -19.27 4.85
N LEU A 46 15.03 -17.98 4.77
CA LEU A 46 13.75 -17.42 5.16
C LEU A 46 12.81 -17.44 3.95
N THR A 47 11.60 -17.96 4.11
CA THR A 47 10.60 -18.00 3.03
C THR A 47 9.41 -17.11 3.38
N LEU A 48 9.15 -16.10 2.54
CA LEU A 48 8.05 -15.15 2.70
C LEU A 48 6.94 -15.46 1.69
N GLY A 49 5.71 -15.57 2.14
CA GLY A 49 4.51 -15.65 1.30
C GLY A 49 3.76 -14.32 1.34
N LEU A 50 3.80 -13.56 0.26
CA LEU A 50 3.20 -12.23 0.16
C LEU A 50 1.98 -12.26 -0.78
N ASN A 51 0.97 -11.42 -0.47
CA ASN A 51 -0.32 -11.43 -1.19
C ASN A 51 -0.27 -10.80 -2.58
N ARG A 52 0.65 -9.89 -2.83
CA ARG A 52 0.74 -9.15 -4.11
C ARG A 52 2.12 -9.27 -4.72
N SER A 53 2.15 -9.44 -6.05
CA SER A 53 3.38 -9.57 -6.82
C SER A 53 4.05 -8.21 -7.04
N LEU A 54 5.37 -8.26 -7.19
CA LEU A 54 6.13 -7.15 -7.77
C LEU A 54 5.74 -6.96 -9.25
N VAL A 55 5.31 -5.77 -9.59
CA VAL A 55 5.14 -5.38 -11.00
C VAL A 55 6.51 -5.33 -11.68
N SER A 56 7.51 -4.83 -10.97
CA SER A 56 8.89 -4.68 -11.44
C SER A 56 9.85 -4.51 -10.26
N LEU A 57 11.12 -4.80 -10.44
CA LEU A 57 12.19 -4.36 -9.52
C LEU A 57 12.49 -2.86 -9.62
N ASP A 58 11.93 -2.17 -10.62
CA ASP A 58 11.95 -0.71 -10.66
C ASP A 58 11.04 -0.14 -9.55
N ASN A 59 11.68 0.42 -8.56
CA ASN A 59 11.01 0.95 -7.37
C ASN A 59 10.07 2.15 -7.64
N LYS A 60 10.20 2.82 -8.78
CA LYS A 60 9.33 3.92 -9.19
C LYS A 60 7.95 3.43 -9.66
N LEU A 61 7.86 2.19 -10.12
CA LEU A 61 6.64 1.59 -10.66
C LEU A 61 5.83 0.81 -9.62
N ASN A 62 6.43 0.45 -8.48
CA ASN A 62 5.77 -0.33 -7.46
C ASN A 62 5.21 0.57 -6.35
N GLN A 63 3.96 0.32 -5.99
CA GLN A 63 3.22 1.10 -5.02
C GLN A 63 2.60 0.23 -3.90
N PHE A 64 2.85 -1.08 -3.94
CA PHE A 64 2.25 -2.03 -3.01
C PHE A 64 3.20 -2.37 -1.87
N ASP A 65 2.66 -2.50 -0.69
CA ASP A 65 3.37 -2.72 0.57
C ASP A 65 4.30 -3.95 0.53
N ALA A 66 3.82 -5.07 0.00
CA ALA A 66 4.62 -6.29 -0.17
C ALA A 66 5.87 -6.06 -1.06
N ALA A 67 5.71 -5.31 -2.15
CA ALA A 67 6.81 -4.95 -3.05
C ALA A 67 7.87 -4.10 -2.35
N VAL A 68 7.44 -3.20 -1.47
CA VAL A 68 8.33 -2.32 -0.69
C VAL A 68 9.29 -3.12 0.19
N THR A 69 8.86 -4.24 0.77
CA THR A 69 9.74 -5.14 1.55
C THR A 69 10.93 -5.62 0.72
N VAL A 70 10.65 -6.15 -0.49
CA VAL A 70 11.72 -6.66 -1.38
C VAL A 70 12.60 -5.52 -1.88
N GLN A 71 12.00 -4.41 -2.28
CA GLN A 71 12.74 -3.26 -2.79
C GLN A 71 13.68 -2.66 -1.74
N ARG A 72 13.21 -2.48 -0.49
CA ARG A 72 14.02 -1.93 0.60
C ARG A 72 15.12 -2.89 1.06
N ALA A 73 14.91 -4.20 0.93
CA ALA A 73 15.97 -5.18 1.17
C ALA A 73 17.13 -5.06 0.17
N VAL A 74 16.87 -4.59 -1.05
CA VAL A 74 17.85 -4.47 -2.15
C VAL A 74 18.36 -3.04 -2.30
N ARG A 75 17.51 -2.02 -2.14
CA ARG A 75 17.82 -0.59 -2.35
C ARG A 75 17.42 0.23 -1.15
N GLN A 76 18.20 1.24 -0.85
CA GLN A 76 17.93 2.11 0.30
C GLN A 76 17.78 3.56 -0.14
N ALA A 77 17.13 4.34 0.71
CA ALA A 77 16.98 5.79 0.58
C ALA A 77 17.97 6.52 1.50
N LEU A 78 17.96 7.85 1.46
CA LEU A 78 18.78 8.68 2.36
C LEU A 78 18.40 8.46 3.83
N THR A 79 17.12 8.28 4.09
CA THR A 79 16.50 8.00 5.40
C THR A 79 15.54 6.83 5.27
N ALA A 80 15.08 6.28 6.37
CA ALA A 80 13.98 5.30 6.44
C ALA A 80 12.98 5.72 7.51
N ILE A 81 11.73 5.27 7.37
CA ILE A 81 10.73 5.39 8.44
C ILE A 81 10.83 4.12 9.29
N GLY A 82 11.32 4.30 10.50
CA GLY A 82 11.49 3.22 11.48
C GLY A 82 10.24 2.96 12.31
N PRO A 83 10.35 2.04 13.28
CA PRO A 83 9.30 1.83 14.28
C PRO A 83 8.92 3.15 14.98
N GLY A 84 7.63 3.34 15.26
CA GLY A 84 7.13 4.61 15.83
C GLY A 84 7.09 5.76 14.82
N MET A 85 7.17 5.46 13.52
CA MET A 85 7.00 6.41 12.41
C MET A 85 7.96 7.60 12.46
N LYS A 86 9.18 7.41 12.95
CA LYS A 86 10.23 8.43 12.99
C LYS A 86 11.25 8.21 11.87
N PRO A 87 11.76 9.28 11.23
CA PRO A 87 12.83 9.15 10.25
C PRO A 87 14.12 8.74 10.94
N THR A 88 14.82 7.80 10.33
CA THR A 88 16.13 7.31 10.77
C THR A 88 17.16 7.47 9.64
N PRO A 89 18.38 7.93 9.92
CA PRO A 89 19.44 8.00 8.93
C PRO A 89 19.81 6.62 8.37
N VAL A 90 19.92 6.53 7.03
CA VAL A 90 20.36 5.31 6.32
C VAL A 90 21.57 5.61 5.45
N LEU A 91 21.39 6.03 4.19
CA LEU A 91 22.52 6.42 3.32
C LEU A 91 23.07 7.80 3.71
N ALA A 92 22.25 8.69 4.28
CA ALA A 92 22.71 9.91 4.90
C ALA A 92 23.05 9.67 6.38
N ASP A 93 24.16 10.23 6.86
CA ASP A 93 24.48 10.31 8.29
C ASP A 93 24.06 11.67 8.89
N ARG A 94 23.80 12.68 8.05
CA ARG A 94 23.27 13.98 8.42
C ARG A 94 22.17 14.39 7.43
N PHE A 95 21.04 14.84 7.96
CA PHE A 95 19.89 15.33 7.19
C PHE A 95 19.19 16.39 8.02
N GLU A 96 19.47 17.68 7.79
CA GLU A 96 19.06 18.77 8.66
C GLU A 96 18.51 19.94 7.85
N MET A 97 17.40 20.49 8.28
CA MET A 97 16.85 21.74 7.73
C MET A 97 17.69 22.91 8.24
N THR A 98 18.39 23.61 7.34
CA THR A 98 19.26 24.75 7.64
C THR A 98 18.61 26.10 7.34
N ALA A 99 17.59 26.08 6.50
CA ALA A 99 16.69 27.21 6.22
C ALA A 99 15.31 26.66 5.81
N PRO A 100 14.24 27.45 5.82
CA PRO A 100 12.88 26.98 5.51
C PRO A 100 12.76 26.19 4.20
N THR A 101 13.57 26.53 3.20
CA THR A 101 13.58 25.89 1.87
C THR A 101 14.87 25.13 1.57
N THR A 102 15.74 24.92 2.58
CA THR A 102 17.07 24.32 2.36
C THR A 102 17.36 23.27 3.43
N TRP A 103 17.73 22.09 2.97
CA TRP A 103 18.20 21.00 3.81
C TRP A 103 19.67 20.69 3.49
N SER A 104 20.51 20.55 4.50
CA SER A 104 21.89 20.10 4.37
C SER A 104 21.95 18.59 4.60
N VAL A 105 22.55 17.86 3.67
CA VAL A 105 22.65 16.43 3.69
C VAL A 105 24.08 15.99 3.50
N ARG A 106 24.50 14.95 4.24
CA ARG A 106 25.80 14.32 4.06
C ARG A 106 25.62 12.81 3.90
N LEU A 107 26.18 12.26 2.83
CA LEU A 107 26.26 10.81 2.63
C LEU A 107 27.23 10.19 3.64
N ARG A 108 26.82 9.06 4.18
CA ARG A 108 27.64 8.24 5.07
C ARG A 108 28.92 7.80 4.35
N GLU A 109 30.00 7.68 5.09
CA GLU A 109 31.28 7.19 4.58
C GLU A 109 31.22 5.69 4.29
N GLY A 110 31.88 5.27 3.23
CA GLY A 110 32.05 3.85 2.89
C GLY A 110 30.82 3.16 2.32
N ILE A 111 29.72 3.87 2.08
CA ILE A 111 28.52 3.27 1.45
C ILE A 111 28.82 2.85 0.02
N ARG A 112 28.41 1.61 -0.32
CA ARG A 112 28.62 1.00 -1.64
C ARG A 112 27.38 0.26 -2.11
N TYR A 113 27.28 0.17 -3.41
CA TYR A 113 26.36 -0.75 -4.08
C TYR A 113 26.85 -2.20 -3.95
N SER A 114 25.96 -3.15 -4.19
CA SER A 114 26.24 -4.60 -4.15
C SER A 114 27.27 -5.07 -5.19
N ASP A 115 27.61 -4.24 -6.17
CA ASP A 115 28.66 -4.45 -7.16
C ASP A 115 30.00 -3.75 -6.81
N GLY A 116 30.09 -3.14 -5.63
CA GLY A 116 31.28 -2.49 -5.08
C GLY A 116 31.46 -1.01 -5.44
N ARG A 117 30.67 -0.46 -6.38
CA ARG A 117 30.73 0.98 -6.72
C ARG A 117 30.35 1.85 -5.52
N PRO A 118 30.99 3.00 -5.30
CA PRO A 118 30.61 3.94 -4.26
C PRO A 118 29.28 4.64 -4.63
N VAL A 119 28.52 5.02 -3.61
CA VAL A 119 27.34 5.89 -3.78
C VAL A 119 27.79 7.34 -3.83
N THR A 120 27.29 8.10 -4.79
CA THR A 120 27.67 9.49 -5.06
C THR A 120 26.49 10.45 -4.92
N VAL A 121 26.78 11.75 -4.84
CA VAL A 121 25.76 12.81 -4.89
C VAL A 121 25.04 12.83 -6.24
N GLU A 122 25.71 12.44 -7.32
CA GLU A 122 25.09 12.32 -8.66
C GLU A 122 24.01 11.23 -8.69
N ASP A 123 24.20 10.11 -7.97
CA ASP A 123 23.19 9.06 -7.84
C ASP A 123 21.92 9.60 -7.17
N VAL A 124 22.08 10.42 -6.13
CA VAL A 124 20.95 11.07 -5.44
C VAL A 124 20.24 12.04 -6.38
N ALA A 125 20.96 12.90 -7.07
CA ALA A 125 20.39 13.88 -7.99
C ALA A 125 19.62 13.19 -9.14
N THR A 126 20.20 12.12 -9.67
CA THR A 126 19.59 11.32 -10.73
C THR A 126 18.33 10.60 -10.22
N ALA A 127 18.37 9.99 -9.05
CA ALA A 127 17.21 9.33 -8.46
C ALA A 127 16.05 10.32 -8.30
N VAL A 128 16.28 11.49 -7.68
CA VAL A 128 15.25 12.53 -7.49
C VAL A 128 14.65 12.96 -8.84
N ARG A 129 15.47 13.23 -9.85
CA ARG A 129 15.00 13.62 -11.19
C ARG A 129 14.14 12.53 -11.81
N MET A 130 14.56 11.28 -11.75
CA MET A 130 13.84 10.15 -12.36
C MET A 130 12.48 9.88 -11.72
N TYR A 131 12.31 10.11 -10.41
CA TYR A 131 10.98 10.04 -9.80
C TYR A 131 10.04 11.10 -10.39
N GLY A 132 10.55 12.26 -10.79
CA GLY A 132 9.79 13.31 -11.46
C GLY A 132 9.37 12.98 -12.90
N GLU A 133 10.03 12.04 -13.55
CA GLU A 133 9.76 11.63 -14.94
C GLU A 133 8.66 10.55 -15.05
N VAL A 134 8.24 9.94 -13.95
CA VAL A 134 7.21 8.88 -13.93
C VAL A 134 5.83 9.47 -13.67
N ALA A 135 5.08 9.71 -14.75
CA ALA A 135 3.71 10.19 -14.63
C ALA A 135 2.83 9.22 -13.82
N GLY A 136 2.02 9.77 -12.92
CA GLY A 136 1.12 8.97 -12.08
C GLY A 136 1.81 8.15 -10.98
N SER A 137 3.09 8.41 -10.68
CA SER A 137 3.79 7.79 -9.58
C SER A 137 3.14 8.17 -8.25
N PHE A 138 2.76 7.17 -7.46
CA PHE A 138 2.27 7.39 -6.09
C PHE A 138 3.30 8.13 -5.23
N ILE A 139 4.58 7.80 -5.37
CA ILE A 139 5.68 8.45 -4.62
C ILE A 139 5.79 9.93 -5.01
N LEU A 140 5.67 10.27 -6.30
CA LEU A 140 5.64 11.66 -6.74
C LEU A 140 4.47 12.43 -6.12
N GLY A 141 3.30 11.80 -6.02
CA GLY A 141 2.10 12.38 -5.40
C GLY A 141 2.23 12.69 -3.90
N LEU A 142 3.22 12.12 -3.21
CA LEU A 142 3.52 12.45 -1.81
C LEU A 142 4.25 13.79 -1.65
N PHE A 143 4.95 14.24 -2.71
CA PHE A 143 5.75 15.45 -2.67
C PHE A 143 4.92 16.66 -3.13
N PRO A 144 4.86 17.75 -2.34
CA PRO A 144 4.31 19.02 -2.84
C PRO A 144 5.13 19.57 -4.02
N GLU A 145 6.43 19.29 -4.01
CA GLU A 145 7.40 19.49 -5.09
C GLU A 145 8.64 18.64 -4.83
N LEU A 146 9.27 18.12 -5.87
CA LEU A 146 10.55 17.46 -5.73
C LEU A 146 11.65 18.49 -5.46
N PRO A 147 12.60 18.20 -4.54
CA PRO A 147 13.73 19.11 -4.30
C PRO A 147 14.72 19.09 -5.47
N SER A 148 15.40 20.20 -5.70
CA SER A 148 16.63 20.21 -6.48
C SER A 148 17.82 19.80 -5.61
N VAL A 149 18.84 19.18 -6.22
CA VAL A 149 20.04 18.71 -5.54
C VAL A 149 21.23 19.57 -5.98
N GLU A 150 21.90 20.23 -5.03
CA GLU A 150 23.09 21.02 -5.25
C GLU A 150 24.28 20.36 -4.54
N ALA A 151 25.25 19.84 -5.28
CA ALA A 151 26.48 19.30 -4.70
C ALA A 151 27.31 20.41 -4.04
N THR A 152 27.72 20.22 -2.78
CA THR A 152 28.59 21.16 -2.04
C THR A 152 29.93 20.54 -1.68
N GLY A 153 30.12 19.26 -1.98
CA GLY A 153 31.34 18.50 -1.80
C GLY A 153 31.16 17.08 -2.30
N GLU A 154 32.18 16.23 -2.13
CA GLU A 154 32.16 14.85 -2.61
C GLU A 154 31.00 14.02 -2.01
N ARG A 155 30.69 14.22 -0.74
CA ARG A 155 29.63 13.52 0.01
C ARG A 155 28.59 14.46 0.61
N THR A 156 28.69 15.77 0.37
CA THR A 156 27.80 16.78 0.92
C THR A 156 27.03 17.47 -0.19
N PHE A 157 25.76 17.74 0.08
CA PHE A 157 24.88 18.44 -0.84
C PHE A 157 23.76 19.15 -0.09
N ARG A 158 23.06 20.03 -0.80
CA ARG A 158 21.84 20.67 -0.34
C ARG A 158 20.65 20.20 -1.16
N LEU A 159 19.53 20.07 -0.50
CA LEU A 159 18.23 19.93 -1.13
C LEU A 159 17.50 21.26 -1.02
N HIS A 160 17.04 21.78 -2.15
CA HIS A 160 16.31 23.05 -2.22
C HIS A 160 14.89 22.82 -2.72
N THR A 161 13.93 23.49 -2.08
CA THR A 161 12.52 23.56 -2.47
C THR A 161 12.12 25.01 -2.67
N ARG A 162 11.10 25.27 -3.50
CA ARG A 162 10.58 26.66 -3.70
C ARG A 162 9.79 27.16 -2.51
N LYS A 163 9.14 26.23 -1.79
CA LYS A 163 8.38 26.50 -0.56
C LYS A 163 8.96 25.66 0.57
N PRO A 164 8.75 26.05 1.83
CA PRO A 164 9.16 25.19 2.95
C PRO A 164 8.53 23.81 2.89
N VAL A 165 9.34 22.76 3.07
CA VAL A 165 8.90 21.37 3.18
C VAL A 165 9.53 20.77 4.44
N PRO A 166 8.94 21.02 5.63
CA PRO A 166 9.53 20.64 6.91
C PRO A 166 9.61 19.14 7.18
N VAL A 167 9.00 18.32 6.33
CA VAL A 167 8.98 16.85 6.42
C VAL A 167 9.76 16.18 5.28
N LEU A 168 10.69 16.91 4.66
CA LEU A 168 11.44 16.41 3.49
C LEU A 168 12.27 15.17 3.82
N ASP A 169 12.80 15.06 5.02
CA ASP A 169 13.50 13.88 5.53
C ASP A 169 12.65 12.60 5.46
N ARG A 170 11.35 12.71 5.68
CA ARG A 170 10.39 11.60 5.62
C ARG A 170 9.95 11.30 4.19
N LEU A 171 9.79 12.32 3.38
CA LEU A 171 9.48 12.16 1.95
C LEU A 171 10.62 11.44 1.25
N MET A 172 11.87 11.84 1.52
CA MET A 172 13.07 11.24 0.95
C MET A 172 13.30 9.78 1.38
N ALA A 173 12.63 9.30 2.42
CA ALA A 173 12.61 7.87 2.79
C ALA A 173 11.95 6.97 1.73
N ASN A 174 11.19 7.54 0.79
CA ASN A 174 10.53 6.83 -0.28
C ASN A 174 11.27 6.93 -1.63
N VAL A 175 12.35 7.72 -1.71
CA VAL A 175 13.20 7.84 -2.89
C VAL A 175 14.39 6.90 -2.76
N LEU A 176 14.25 5.68 -3.32
CA LEU A 176 15.32 4.68 -3.30
C LEU A 176 16.42 5.07 -4.29
N ILE A 177 17.68 5.03 -3.82
CA ILE A 177 18.83 5.45 -4.62
C ILE A 177 19.35 4.27 -5.45
N THR A 178 19.58 4.54 -6.73
CA THR A 178 20.17 3.61 -7.71
C THR A 178 21.36 4.26 -8.39
N PRO A 179 22.32 3.49 -8.93
CA PRO A 179 23.46 4.08 -9.64
C PRO A 179 23.01 4.96 -10.82
N ALA A 180 23.53 6.18 -10.93
CA ALA A 180 23.15 7.14 -11.97
C ALA A 180 23.36 6.60 -13.40
N LYS A 181 24.37 5.75 -13.58
CA LYS A 181 24.72 5.14 -14.87
C LYS A 181 23.81 3.97 -15.28
N ASP A 182 23.06 3.40 -14.33
CA ASP A 182 22.24 2.19 -14.53
C ASP A 182 20.74 2.51 -14.50
N ASN A 183 20.35 3.66 -15.00
CA ASN A 183 18.96 4.13 -14.95
C ASN A 183 18.09 3.67 -16.13
N ARG A 184 18.60 2.75 -16.95
CA ARG A 184 17.80 2.11 -17.99
C ARG A 184 16.85 1.08 -17.37
N PRO A 185 15.64 0.90 -17.92
CA PRO A 185 14.65 -0.03 -17.34
C PRO A 185 15.18 -1.46 -17.14
N GLU A 186 16.02 -1.96 -18.05
CA GLU A 186 16.65 -3.28 -17.96
C GLU A 186 17.65 -3.37 -16.81
N GLU A 187 18.39 -2.31 -16.50
CA GLU A 187 19.36 -2.25 -15.42
C GLU A 187 18.71 -2.05 -14.06
N LEU A 188 17.61 -1.30 -14.01
CA LEU A 188 16.79 -1.18 -12.79
C LEU A 188 16.22 -2.54 -12.36
N ARG A 189 16.09 -3.49 -13.29
CA ARG A 189 15.68 -4.88 -13.01
C ARG A 189 16.84 -5.74 -12.50
N SER A 190 18.08 -5.32 -12.64
CA SER A 190 19.27 -6.10 -12.27
C SER A 190 19.43 -6.40 -10.79
N GLY A 191 18.70 -5.69 -9.93
CA GLY A 191 18.78 -5.87 -8.48
C GLY A 191 20.05 -5.29 -7.85
N VAL A 192 20.83 -4.48 -8.54
CA VAL A 192 21.92 -3.70 -7.95
C VAL A 192 21.35 -2.65 -7.00
N GLY A 193 21.87 -2.58 -5.80
CA GLY A 193 21.39 -1.66 -4.78
C GLY A 193 22.36 -1.55 -3.61
N THR A 194 22.02 -0.68 -2.69
CA THR A 194 22.79 -0.40 -1.47
C THR A 194 22.36 -1.24 -0.28
N GLY A 195 21.31 -2.06 -0.46
CA GLY A 195 20.71 -2.86 0.60
C GLY A 195 21.54 -4.08 1.00
N PRO A 196 21.17 -4.72 2.12
CA PRO A 196 21.86 -5.90 2.65
C PRO A 196 21.67 -7.17 1.81
N TYR A 197 20.73 -7.16 0.87
CA TYR A 197 20.46 -8.26 -0.03
C TYR A 197 20.56 -7.83 -1.50
N ARG A 198 20.84 -8.80 -2.37
CA ARG A 198 20.78 -8.65 -3.82
C ARG A 198 19.90 -9.73 -4.43
N VAL A 199 19.24 -9.45 -5.52
CA VAL A 199 18.46 -10.43 -6.27
C VAL A 199 19.40 -11.39 -6.97
N VAL A 200 19.26 -12.68 -6.77
CA VAL A 200 20.04 -13.74 -7.44
C VAL A 200 19.19 -14.56 -8.39
N SER A 201 17.88 -14.57 -8.21
CA SER A 201 16.93 -15.16 -9.14
C SER A 201 15.63 -14.39 -9.09
N ALA A 202 15.02 -14.16 -10.25
CA ALA A 202 13.73 -13.53 -10.40
C ALA A 202 12.93 -14.27 -11.49
N ASN A 203 11.82 -14.88 -11.08
CA ASN A 203 10.81 -15.43 -11.97
C ASN A 203 9.50 -14.66 -11.77
N SER A 204 9.40 -13.49 -12.43
CA SER A 204 8.23 -12.62 -12.30
C SER A 204 6.93 -13.28 -12.78
N GLY A 205 7.01 -14.20 -13.75
CA GLY A 205 5.86 -14.94 -14.24
C GLY A 205 5.30 -15.94 -13.22
N ALA A 206 6.16 -16.51 -12.36
CA ALA A 206 5.77 -17.38 -11.26
C ALA A 206 5.62 -16.62 -9.93
N GLY A 207 5.87 -15.30 -9.90
CA GLY A 207 5.83 -14.53 -8.67
C GLY A 207 6.90 -14.94 -7.65
N GLU A 208 8.08 -15.39 -8.08
CA GLU A 208 9.13 -15.88 -7.20
C GLU A 208 10.41 -15.08 -7.34
N TYR A 209 10.99 -14.68 -6.21
CA TYR A 209 12.27 -14.00 -6.13
C TYR A 209 13.15 -14.65 -5.06
N THR A 210 14.43 -14.81 -5.37
CA THR A 210 15.44 -15.22 -4.39
C THR A 210 16.44 -14.10 -4.18
N LEU A 211 16.59 -13.72 -2.92
CA LEU A 211 17.57 -12.73 -2.48
C LEU A 211 18.70 -13.45 -1.78
N ALA A 212 19.94 -13.03 -2.01
CA ALA A 212 21.11 -13.47 -1.26
C ALA A 212 21.72 -12.27 -0.53
N ARG A 213 22.20 -12.53 0.68
CA ARG A 213 22.94 -11.55 1.46
C ARG A 213 24.18 -11.05 0.67
N VAL A 214 24.39 -9.74 0.70
CA VAL A 214 25.59 -9.13 0.13
C VAL A 214 26.78 -9.45 1.04
N PRO A 215 27.86 -10.10 0.55
CA PRO A 215 28.98 -10.53 1.39
C PRO A 215 29.66 -9.35 2.12
N ASP A 216 29.98 -8.30 1.35
CA ASP A 216 30.69 -7.11 1.80
C ASP A 216 29.74 -5.92 1.98
N TYR A 217 28.58 -6.19 2.59
CA TYR A 217 27.61 -5.14 2.86
C TYR A 217 28.21 -4.08 3.79
N TRP A 218 28.09 -2.83 3.41
CA TRP A 218 28.66 -1.67 4.12
C TRP A 218 28.07 -1.43 5.52
N GLY A 219 26.86 -1.94 5.79
CA GLY A 219 26.17 -1.82 7.06
C GLY A 219 26.25 -3.10 7.91
N ARG A 220 25.32 -3.24 8.86
CA ARG A 220 25.23 -4.45 9.68
C ARG A 220 24.81 -5.65 8.83
N ARG A 221 25.65 -6.66 8.78
CA ARG A 221 25.39 -7.90 8.05
C ARG A 221 24.16 -8.64 8.60
N PRO A 222 23.12 -8.94 7.79
CA PRO A 222 21.97 -9.71 8.24
C PRO A 222 22.36 -11.14 8.60
N PRO A 223 21.74 -11.75 9.62
CA PRO A 223 22.00 -13.15 9.99
C PRO A 223 21.56 -14.13 8.90
N VAL A 224 20.40 -13.91 8.28
CA VAL A 224 19.83 -14.78 7.24
C VAL A 224 20.62 -14.64 5.94
N GLU A 225 20.98 -15.79 5.35
CA GLU A 225 21.80 -15.82 4.14
C GLU A 225 20.99 -15.68 2.84
N ARG A 226 19.80 -16.27 2.85
CA ARG A 226 18.89 -16.26 1.69
C ARG A 226 17.49 -15.93 2.12
N VAL A 227 16.78 -15.18 1.28
CA VAL A 227 15.36 -14.91 1.43
C VAL A 227 14.68 -15.32 0.14
N ARG A 228 13.73 -16.26 0.22
CA ARG A 228 12.86 -16.65 -0.87
C ARG A 228 11.53 -15.93 -0.69
N VAL A 229 11.10 -15.20 -1.70
CA VAL A 229 9.85 -14.45 -1.68
C VAL A 229 8.93 -15.07 -2.72
N LEU A 230 7.75 -15.51 -2.26
CA LEU A 230 6.70 -16.10 -3.08
C LEU A 230 5.48 -15.17 -3.02
N PHE A 231 4.98 -14.80 -4.19
CA PHE A 231 3.72 -14.07 -4.28
C PHE A 231 2.60 -15.08 -4.48
N VAL A 232 1.84 -15.26 -3.40
CA VAL A 232 0.73 -16.24 -3.34
C VAL A 232 -0.54 -15.44 -3.06
N PRO A 233 -1.33 -15.07 -4.10
CA PRO A 233 -2.51 -14.22 -3.94
C PRO A 233 -3.55 -14.81 -2.98
N GLU A 234 -3.79 -16.13 -3.10
CA GLU A 234 -4.80 -16.83 -2.29
C GLU A 234 -4.36 -16.99 -0.84
N GLU A 235 -5.09 -16.36 0.08
CA GLU A 235 -4.79 -16.40 1.51
C GLU A 235 -4.80 -17.82 2.09
N SER A 236 -5.82 -18.62 1.74
CA SER A 236 -5.92 -20.02 2.19
C SER A 236 -4.69 -20.83 1.86
N SER A 237 -4.11 -20.63 0.67
CA SER A 237 -2.86 -21.26 0.26
C SER A 237 -1.68 -20.79 1.10
N ARG A 238 -1.59 -19.48 1.42
CA ARG A 238 -0.56 -18.95 2.34
C ARG A 238 -0.67 -19.56 3.73
N VAL A 239 -1.89 -19.64 4.28
CA VAL A 239 -2.14 -20.24 5.61
C VAL A 239 -1.74 -21.72 5.64
N VAL A 240 -2.11 -22.49 4.62
CA VAL A 240 -1.72 -23.92 4.51
C VAL A 240 -0.21 -24.06 4.41
N ALA A 241 0.45 -23.26 3.58
CA ALA A 241 1.90 -23.28 3.41
C ALA A 241 2.69 -22.84 4.68
N LEU A 242 2.14 -21.92 5.47
CA LEU A 242 2.70 -21.55 6.78
C LEU A 242 2.61 -22.74 7.76
N ARG A 243 1.45 -23.41 7.82
CA ARG A 243 1.20 -24.56 8.71
C ARG A 243 2.04 -25.77 8.34
N SER A 244 2.24 -26.04 7.05
CA SER A 244 3.10 -27.14 6.57
C SER A 244 4.60 -26.84 6.72
N GLY A 245 4.97 -25.56 6.92
CA GLY A 245 6.37 -25.11 7.00
C GLY A 245 7.03 -24.85 5.65
N GLU A 246 6.27 -24.79 4.57
CA GLU A 246 6.74 -24.31 3.27
C GLU A 246 7.01 -22.81 3.28
N LEU A 247 6.18 -22.05 4.00
CA LEU A 247 6.38 -20.62 4.27
C LEU A 247 6.74 -20.39 5.74
N ASP A 248 7.59 -19.44 5.97
CA ASP A 248 7.99 -19.01 7.32
C ASP A 248 7.20 -17.80 7.80
N VAL A 249 6.79 -16.95 6.88
CA VAL A 249 6.08 -15.69 7.16
C VAL A 249 5.02 -15.48 6.09
N ILE A 250 3.84 -15.05 6.51
CA ILE A 250 2.75 -14.63 5.61
C ILE A 250 2.17 -13.30 6.05
N ASP A 251 1.74 -12.50 5.08
CA ASP A 251 1.10 -11.20 5.29
C ASP A 251 -0.39 -11.21 4.92
N THR A 252 -1.03 -10.07 5.11
CA THR A 252 -2.41 -9.78 4.68
C THR A 252 -3.35 -10.92 5.07
N ILE A 253 -3.53 -11.05 6.38
CA ILE A 253 -4.29 -12.12 7.01
C ILE A 253 -5.68 -11.58 7.32
N THR A 254 -6.72 -12.30 6.90
CA THR A 254 -8.11 -11.97 7.27
C THR A 254 -8.36 -12.22 8.76
N PRO A 255 -9.41 -11.62 9.33
CA PRO A 255 -9.83 -11.89 10.69
C PRO A 255 -10.03 -13.38 10.98
N ASP A 256 -10.72 -14.09 10.09
CA ASP A 256 -11.01 -15.53 10.24
C ASP A 256 -9.74 -16.38 10.26
N SER A 257 -8.79 -16.06 9.37
CA SER A 257 -7.49 -16.74 9.35
C SER A 257 -6.65 -16.39 10.58
N ALA A 258 -6.72 -15.15 11.07
CA ALA A 258 -6.03 -14.73 12.29
C ALA A 258 -6.55 -15.49 13.52
N GLU A 259 -7.86 -15.70 13.62
CA GLU A 259 -8.47 -16.51 14.66
C GLU A 259 -7.98 -17.96 14.58
N GLN A 260 -8.00 -18.57 13.41
CA GLN A 260 -7.51 -19.94 13.18
C GLN A 260 -6.02 -20.11 13.47
N LEU A 261 -5.20 -19.08 13.28
CA LEU A 261 -3.76 -19.11 13.55
C LEU A 261 -3.41 -18.80 15.00
N THR A 262 -4.33 -18.18 15.74
CA THR A 262 -4.11 -17.83 17.16
C THR A 262 -4.03 -19.09 18.01
N GLY A 263 -2.94 -19.22 18.76
CA GLY A 263 -2.70 -20.36 19.66
C GLY A 263 -2.25 -21.64 18.98
N LEU A 264 -2.04 -21.65 17.65
CA LEU A 264 -1.46 -22.83 16.97
C LEU A 264 0.00 -23.04 17.40
N PRO A 265 0.39 -24.25 17.79
CA PRO A 265 1.77 -24.59 18.08
C PRO A 265 2.68 -24.28 16.88
N GLY A 266 3.80 -23.64 17.13
CA GLY A 266 4.79 -23.34 16.09
C GLY A 266 4.46 -22.10 15.23
N VAL A 267 3.34 -21.40 15.49
CA VAL A 267 2.95 -20.17 14.79
C VAL A 267 2.81 -19.03 15.79
N HIS A 268 3.24 -17.85 15.39
CA HIS A 268 3.10 -16.61 16.15
C HIS A 268 2.42 -15.56 15.27
N LEU A 269 1.37 -14.92 15.81
CA LEU A 269 0.64 -13.84 15.15
C LEU A 269 1.04 -12.51 15.77
N GLU A 270 1.55 -11.60 14.95
CA GLU A 270 1.89 -10.23 15.34
C GLU A 270 0.85 -9.27 14.83
N LYS A 271 0.49 -8.27 15.63
CA LYS A 271 -0.45 -7.19 15.28
C LYS A 271 0.19 -5.85 15.63
N THR A 272 0.05 -4.87 14.75
CA THR A 272 0.43 -3.48 15.03
C THR A 272 -0.63 -2.54 14.46
N SER A 273 -0.81 -1.37 15.08
CA SER A 273 -1.68 -0.32 14.51
C SER A 273 -1.16 0.10 13.15
N GLY A 274 -2.05 0.15 12.16
CA GLY A 274 -1.72 0.57 10.82
C GLY A 274 -1.62 2.09 10.67
N VAL A 275 -1.12 2.51 9.53
CA VAL A 275 -1.06 3.91 9.08
C VAL A 275 -1.91 4.16 7.82
N ARG A 276 -2.66 3.15 7.43
CA ARG A 276 -3.63 3.22 6.33
C ARG A 276 -5.00 3.55 6.91
N ILE A 277 -5.72 4.48 6.29
CA ILE A 277 -7.13 4.69 6.57
C ILE A 277 -7.95 4.10 5.43
N CYS A 278 -8.93 3.26 5.75
CA CYS A 278 -9.92 2.76 4.82
C CYS A 278 -11.22 3.52 5.03
N GLN A 279 -11.85 3.96 3.95
CA GLN A 279 -12.99 4.86 3.98
C GLN A 279 -14.04 4.45 2.96
N LEU A 280 -15.31 4.65 3.31
CA LEU A 280 -16.43 4.72 2.39
C LEU A 280 -16.57 6.17 1.92
N PHE A 281 -15.76 6.57 0.96
CA PHE A 281 -15.58 7.96 0.54
C PHE A 281 -16.61 8.36 -0.51
N TYR A 282 -17.17 9.57 -0.40
CA TYR A 282 -18.19 10.04 -1.35
C TYR A 282 -17.56 10.53 -2.67
N ASN A 283 -18.33 10.41 -3.76
CA ASN A 283 -18.00 11.00 -5.05
C ASN A 283 -18.33 12.50 -5.06
N PHE A 284 -17.32 13.34 -4.87
CA PHE A 284 -17.48 14.79 -4.88
C PHE A 284 -17.60 15.41 -6.27
N ARG A 285 -17.48 14.60 -7.35
CA ARG A 285 -17.74 15.03 -8.75
C ARG A 285 -19.21 15.00 -9.14
N LYS A 286 -20.09 14.53 -8.23
CA LYS A 286 -21.53 14.58 -8.48
C LYS A 286 -22.00 16.02 -8.69
N PRO A 287 -22.96 16.27 -9.60
CA PRO A 287 -23.48 17.60 -9.84
C PRO A 287 -24.11 18.18 -8.56
N LYS A 288 -24.11 19.49 -8.42
CA LYS A 288 -24.66 20.19 -7.24
C LYS A 288 -26.14 19.88 -6.96
N THR A 289 -26.87 19.39 -7.96
CA THR A 289 -28.26 18.94 -7.83
C THR A 289 -28.39 17.53 -7.26
N HIS A 290 -27.29 16.77 -7.15
CA HIS A 290 -27.31 15.43 -6.60
C HIS A 290 -27.43 15.51 -5.05
N PRO A 291 -28.25 14.66 -4.40
CA PRO A 291 -28.42 14.71 -2.94
C PRO A 291 -27.13 14.63 -2.15
N LEU A 292 -26.14 13.86 -2.58
CA LEU A 292 -24.82 13.75 -1.92
C LEU A 292 -23.99 15.05 -1.96
N SER A 293 -24.38 16.06 -2.73
CA SER A 293 -23.71 17.37 -2.68
C SER A 293 -24.05 18.15 -1.39
N ASP A 294 -25.19 17.83 -0.75
CA ASP A 294 -25.56 18.40 0.54
C ASP A 294 -24.83 17.66 1.69
N PRO A 295 -24.01 18.34 2.50
CA PRO A 295 -23.29 17.70 3.61
C PRO A 295 -24.24 17.11 4.68
N ARG A 296 -25.49 17.60 4.77
CA ARG A 296 -26.48 17.06 5.72
C ARG A 296 -27.00 15.69 5.28
N VAL A 297 -27.09 15.44 3.97
CA VAL A 297 -27.41 14.09 3.43
C VAL A 297 -26.26 13.14 3.74
N ARG A 298 -25.00 13.56 3.53
CA ARG A 298 -23.82 12.77 3.88
C ARG A 298 -23.75 12.45 5.38
N GLN A 299 -24.07 13.45 6.23
CA GLN A 299 -24.19 13.27 7.68
C GLN A 299 -25.26 12.24 8.04
N ALA A 300 -26.43 12.30 7.39
CA ALA A 300 -27.51 11.34 7.64
C ALA A 300 -27.07 9.91 7.30
N LEU A 301 -26.37 9.71 6.18
CA LEU A 301 -25.85 8.39 5.81
C LEU A 301 -24.79 7.89 6.81
N THR A 302 -23.99 8.79 7.38
CA THR A 302 -23.03 8.43 8.43
C THR A 302 -23.72 7.89 9.68
N TYR A 303 -24.85 8.46 10.09
CA TYR A 303 -25.64 7.95 11.22
C TYR A 303 -26.28 6.58 10.98
N ALA A 304 -26.42 6.17 9.73
CA ALA A 304 -26.97 4.84 9.39
C ALA A 304 -25.98 3.70 9.69
N ILE A 305 -24.66 3.99 9.76
CA ILE A 305 -23.62 2.95 9.84
C ILE A 305 -23.27 2.64 11.29
N ASP A 306 -23.45 1.39 11.70
CA ASP A 306 -22.92 0.85 12.96
C ASP A 306 -21.47 0.42 12.79
N GLY A 307 -20.56 1.39 12.89
CA GLY A 307 -19.14 1.16 12.73
C GLY A 307 -18.54 0.30 13.84
N GLU A 308 -19.13 0.29 15.05
CA GLU A 308 -18.67 -0.55 16.15
C GLU A 308 -19.00 -2.02 15.88
N SER A 309 -20.19 -2.32 15.35
CA SER A 309 -20.54 -3.68 14.96
C SER A 309 -19.72 -4.16 13.76
N LEU A 310 -19.45 -3.29 12.78
CA LEU A 310 -18.56 -3.65 11.65
C LEU A 310 -17.16 -4.04 12.12
N VAL A 311 -16.57 -3.28 13.05
CA VAL A 311 -15.25 -3.61 13.60
C VAL A 311 -15.28 -4.92 14.41
N ARG A 312 -16.29 -5.09 15.27
CA ARG A 312 -16.39 -6.25 16.15
C ARG A 312 -16.77 -7.53 15.41
N ASP A 313 -17.82 -7.47 14.57
CA ASP A 313 -18.50 -8.66 14.04
C ASP A 313 -18.01 -9.03 12.62
N VAL A 314 -17.58 -8.05 11.81
CA VAL A 314 -17.11 -8.28 10.44
C VAL A 314 -15.59 -8.27 10.36
N LEU A 315 -14.94 -7.33 11.03
CA LEU A 315 -13.47 -7.20 11.03
C LEU A 315 -12.81 -7.91 12.21
N THR A 316 -13.58 -8.52 13.12
CA THR A 316 -13.13 -9.33 14.28
C THR A 316 -11.91 -8.72 14.99
N ASP A 317 -12.02 -7.41 15.35
CA ASP A 317 -10.95 -6.64 15.98
C ASP A 317 -9.62 -6.54 15.22
N SER A 318 -9.63 -6.86 13.92
CA SER A 318 -8.46 -6.62 13.03
C SER A 318 -8.36 -5.18 12.54
N ALA A 319 -9.26 -4.30 13.01
CA ALA A 319 -9.27 -2.87 12.70
C ALA A 319 -9.67 -2.07 13.94
N GLU A 320 -9.59 -0.76 13.82
CA GLU A 320 -10.10 0.22 14.78
C GLU A 320 -10.96 1.23 14.01
N GLN A 321 -12.14 1.59 14.54
CA GLN A 321 -12.91 2.67 13.96
C GLN A 321 -12.09 3.96 13.99
N ALA A 322 -12.07 4.70 12.88
CA ALA A 322 -11.36 5.97 12.84
C ALA A 322 -12.05 7.02 13.74
N GLU A 323 -11.26 7.79 14.47
CA GLU A 323 -11.73 8.90 15.30
C GLU A 323 -11.27 10.25 14.73
N GLY A 324 -11.03 10.28 13.42
CA GLY A 324 -10.58 11.45 12.68
C GLY A 324 -10.50 11.17 11.19
N VAL A 325 -9.99 12.13 10.45
CA VAL A 325 -9.87 12.08 8.98
C VAL A 325 -8.58 11.43 8.50
N VAL A 326 -7.66 11.15 9.43
CA VAL A 326 -6.42 10.39 9.22
C VAL A 326 -6.17 9.48 10.41
N PRO A 327 -5.35 8.42 10.30
CA PRO A 327 -5.01 7.55 11.43
C PRO A 327 -4.34 8.31 12.57
N LEU A 328 -4.75 8.07 13.81
CA LEU A 328 -4.15 8.70 15.00
C LEU A 328 -2.70 8.26 15.27
N SER A 329 -2.23 7.21 14.61
CA SER A 329 -0.83 6.77 14.63
C SER A 329 0.12 7.71 13.87
N LEU A 330 -0.40 8.62 13.04
CA LEU A 330 0.41 9.60 12.30
C LEU A 330 0.74 10.82 13.16
N GLN A 331 1.95 11.33 13.03
CA GLN A 331 2.33 12.58 13.70
C GLN A 331 1.53 13.76 13.12
N GLY A 332 0.97 14.60 13.99
CA GLY A 332 0.09 15.72 13.62
C GLY A 332 -1.35 15.28 13.32
N ALA A 333 -1.71 14.03 13.61
CA ALA A 333 -3.10 13.59 13.59
C ALA A 333 -3.87 14.14 14.78
N GLU A 334 -5.14 14.45 14.56
CA GLU A 334 -6.06 15.01 15.55
C GLU A 334 -7.31 14.14 15.64
N ARG A 335 -7.80 13.95 16.86
CA ARG A 335 -9.09 13.32 17.12
C ARG A 335 -10.20 14.34 16.82
N THR A 336 -10.80 14.26 15.63
CA THR A 336 -11.80 15.26 15.20
C THR A 336 -13.22 14.86 15.53
N GLY A 337 -13.50 13.56 15.70
CA GLY A 337 -14.82 13.08 16.03
C GLY A 337 -14.91 11.55 15.95
N ARG A 338 -16.09 11.05 16.28
CA ARG A 338 -16.43 9.63 16.24
C ARG A 338 -17.65 9.42 15.36
N PHE A 339 -17.65 8.39 14.55
CA PHE A 339 -18.83 7.95 13.81
C PHE A 339 -19.86 7.40 14.81
N VAL A 340 -21.05 8.00 14.83
CA VAL A 340 -22.11 7.66 15.78
C VAL A 340 -23.24 6.96 15.02
N HIS A 341 -23.66 5.78 15.48
CA HIS A 341 -24.79 5.06 14.94
C HIS A 341 -26.09 5.59 15.56
N ASP A 342 -26.96 6.15 14.74
CA ASP A 342 -28.31 6.62 15.09
C ASP A 342 -29.24 6.52 13.87
N PRO A 343 -29.76 5.32 13.58
CA PRO A 343 -30.61 5.11 12.39
C PRO A 343 -31.94 5.84 12.48
N GLY A 344 -32.41 6.18 13.69
CA GLY A 344 -33.59 7.02 13.88
C GLY A 344 -33.37 8.43 13.36
N ARG A 345 -32.26 9.04 13.76
CA ARG A 345 -31.83 10.37 13.29
C ARG A 345 -31.52 10.36 11.78
N ALA A 346 -30.89 9.29 11.27
CA ALA A 346 -30.64 9.12 9.85
C ALA A 346 -31.94 9.21 9.03
N ARG A 347 -32.95 8.42 9.38
CA ARG A 347 -34.26 8.44 8.72
C ARG A 347 -34.94 9.81 8.78
N GLN A 348 -34.96 10.44 9.95
CA GLN A 348 -35.58 11.77 10.12
C GLN A 348 -34.90 12.82 9.25
N LEU A 349 -33.55 12.81 9.21
CA LEU A 349 -32.78 13.79 8.45
C LEU A 349 -32.96 13.57 6.94
N LEU A 350 -32.84 12.33 6.44
CA LEU A 350 -33.09 11.99 5.04
C LEU A 350 -34.48 12.43 4.59
N LYS A 351 -35.52 12.14 5.38
CA LYS A 351 -36.91 12.56 5.09
C LYS A 351 -37.04 14.07 5.05
N SER A 352 -36.46 14.80 6.00
CA SER A 352 -36.51 16.26 6.05
C SER A 352 -35.85 16.95 4.87
N LEU A 353 -34.89 16.26 4.24
CA LEU A 353 -34.12 16.73 3.07
C LEU A 353 -34.72 16.22 1.74
N GLY A 354 -35.83 15.43 1.77
CA GLY A 354 -36.40 14.82 0.57
C GLY A 354 -35.49 13.78 -0.08
N ALA A 355 -34.64 13.11 0.73
CA ALA A 355 -33.67 12.10 0.31
C ALA A 355 -34.03 10.69 0.83
N ASP A 356 -35.26 10.45 1.21
CA ASP A 356 -35.76 9.18 1.78
C ASP A 356 -35.96 8.07 0.72
N ASP A 357 -35.82 8.37 -0.58
CA ASP A 357 -35.82 7.41 -1.70
C ASP A 357 -34.44 7.35 -2.40
N LEU A 358 -33.39 7.67 -1.67
CA LEU A 358 -32.05 7.75 -2.22
C LEU A 358 -31.57 6.37 -2.74
N LYS A 359 -30.91 6.40 -3.90
CA LYS A 359 -30.20 5.25 -4.47
C LYS A 359 -28.73 5.53 -4.46
N ILE A 360 -27.94 4.60 -3.93
CA ILE A 360 -26.47 4.73 -3.83
C ILE A 360 -25.81 3.53 -4.50
N ARG A 361 -24.88 3.82 -5.39
CA ARG A 361 -23.97 2.82 -5.96
C ARG A 361 -22.65 2.86 -5.21
N ILE A 362 -22.32 1.76 -4.55
CA ILE A 362 -21.05 1.58 -3.81
C ILE A 362 -20.12 0.73 -4.68
N MET A 363 -18.93 1.24 -4.95
CA MET A 363 -17.91 0.50 -5.69
C MET A 363 -16.66 0.24 -4.83
N TRP A 364 -15.92 -0.82 -5.14
CA TRP A 364 -14.61 -1.11 -4.54
C TRP A 364 -13.81 -2.06 -5.42
N GLU A 365 -12.50 -2.11 -5.18
CA GLU A 365 -11.58 -3.08 -5.77
C GLU A 365 -11.46 -4.30 -4.85
N SER A 366 -11.56 -5.52 -5.39
CA SER A 366 -11.40 -6.74 -4.62
C SER A 366 -10.01 -6.80 -3.97
N GLY A 367 -9.95 -7.11 -2.68
CA GLY A 367 -8.71 -7.15 -1.90
C GLY A 367 -8.18 -5.78 -1.49
N GLU A 368 -9.01 -4.73 -1.56
CA GLU A 368 -8.63 -3.38 -1.10
C GLU A 368 -8.32 -3.37 0.40
N PHE A 369 -9.09 -4.14 1.18
CA PHE A 369 -8.84 -4.43 2.60
C PHE A 369 -9.46 -5.78 2.98
N ALA A 370 -9.08 -6.30 4.15
CA ALA A 370 -9.61 -7.58 4.62
C ALA A 370 -11.13 -7.53 4.79
N ALA A 371 -11.82 -8.58 4.33
CA ALA A 371 -13.29 -8.72 4.39
C ALA A 371 -14.06 -7.58 3.69
N ASP A 372 -13.49 -6.97 2.65
CA ASP A 372 -14.10 -5.82 1.96
C ASP A 372 -15.53 -6.11 1.47
N THR A 373 -15.75 -7.25 0.83
CA THR A 373 -17.08 -7.66 0.36
C THR A 373 -18.09 -7.75 1.50
N SER A 374 -17.73 -8.39 2.61
CA SER A 374 -18.61 -8.52 3.79
C SER A 374 -18.90 -7.17 4.43
N VAL A 375 -17.93 -6.25 4.45
CA VAL A 375 -18.15 -4.87 4.92
C VAL A 375 -19.15 -4.16 4.01
N MET A 376 -19.02 -4.26 2.67
CA MET A 376 -19.93 -3.59 1.74
C MET A 376 -21.36 -4.15 1.81
N GLU A 377 -21.50 -5.46 1.98
CA GLU A 377 -22.80 -6.12 2.17
C GLU A 377 -23.47 -5.67 3.48
N ALA A 378 -22.74 -5.66 4.59
CA ALA A 378 -23.26 -5.19 5.87
C ALA A 378 -23.67 -3.70 5.82
N VAL A 379 -22.86 -2.84 5.19
CA VAL A 379 -23.19 -1.43 4.96
C VAL A 379 -24.45 -1.28 4.12
N ALA A 380 -24.63 -2.10 3.09
CA ALA A 380 -25.82 -2.07 2.24
C ALA A 380 -27.10 -2.41 3.03
N GLU A 381 -27.06 -3.40 3.92
CA GLU A 381 -28.20 -3.72 4.80
C GLU A 381 -28.49 -2.60 5.81
N MET A 382 -27.47 -2.00 6.41
CA MET A 382 -27.66 -0.85 7.31
C MET A 382 -28.29 0.36 6.61
N LEU A 383 -27.90 0.62 5.37
CA LEU A 383 -28.50 1.68 4.55
C LEU A 383 -29.95 1.37 4.18
N LYS A 384 -30.27 0.13 3.87
CA LYS A 384 -31.65 -0.32 3.59
C LYS A 384 -32.56 -0.13 4.80
N ASP A 385 -32.07 -0.33 6.02
CA ASP A 385 -32.83 -0.11 7.24
C ASP A 385 -33.29 1.35 7.43
N VAL A 386 -32.56 2.29 6.82
CA VAL A 386 -32.94 3.72 6.84
C VAL A 386 -33.64 4.18 5.55
N GLY A 387 -34.01 3.25 4.66
CA GLY A 387 -34.78 3.53 3.43
C GLY A 387 -33.90 3.81 2.20
N VAL A 388 -32.58 3.71 2.30
CA VAL A 388 -31.66 3.94 1.18
C VAL A 388 -31.45 2.64 0.40
N ARG A 389 -31.66 2.67 -0.91
CA ARG A 389 -31.44 1.54 -1.80
C ARG A 389 -30.00 1.53 -2.30
N THR A 390 -29.31 0.41 -2.19
CA THR A 390 -27.93 0.27 -2.61
C THR A 390 -27.76 -0.68 -3.79
N SER A 391 -26.75 -0.43 -4.62
CA SER A 391 -26.20 -1.39 -5.57
C SER A 391 -24.70 -1.50 -5.36
N LEU A 392 -24.21 -2.73 -5.27
CA LEU A 392 -22.81 -3.05 -5.02
C LEU A 392 -22.11 -3.37 -6.33
N LEU A 393 -20.90 -2.81 -6.51
CA LEU A 393 -20.12 -2.95 -7.73
C LEU A 393 -18.66 -3.23 -7.39
N GLN A 394 -18.29 -4.50 -7.44
CA GLN A 394 -16.93 -4.96 -7.22
C GLN A 394 -16.13 -4.97 -8.51
N PHE A 395 -14.89 -4.54 -8.44
CA PHE A 395 -13.93 -4.53 -9.55
C PHE A 395 -12.76 -5.46 -9.25
N GLU A 396 -12.22 -6.07 -10.30
CA GLU A 396 -10.93 -6.72 -10.22
C GLU A 396 -9.79 -5.70 -10.08
N PRO A 397 -8.68 -6.07 -9.40
CA PRO A 397 -7.52 -5.20 -9.22
C PRO A 397 -6.98 -4.64 -10.54
N GLY A 398 -6.76 -3.32 -10.57
CA GLY A 398 -6.22 -2.62 -11.75
C GLY A 398 -7.19 -2.47 -12.92
N GLY A 399 -8.47 -2.80 -12.74
CA GLY A 399 -9.51 -2.68 -13.75
C GLY A 399 -9.98 -1.24 -14.00
N ASP A 400 -11.19 -1.10 -14.52
CA ASP A 400 -11.79 0.20 -14.88
C ASP A 400 -12.04 1.12 -13.67
N ILE A 401 -11.97 0.60 -12.44
CA ILE A 401 -12.16 1.38 -11.22
C ILE A 401 -11.23 2.61 -11.16
N LEU A 402 -9.98 2.49 -11.67
CA LEU A 402 -9.05 3.62 -11.72
C LEU A 402 -9.57 4.75 -12.60
N LYS A 403 -10.16 4.42 -13.77
CA LYS A 403 -10.79 5.40 -14.67
C LYS A 403 -12.00 6.04 -14.02
N TRP A 404 -12.84 5.23 -13.35
CA TRP A 404 -14.04 5.71 -12.67
C TRP A 404 -13.69 6.63 -11.51
N ARG A 405 -12.68 6.29 -10.71
CA ARG A 405 -12.14 7.15 -9.65
C ARG A 405 -11.70 8.52 -10.15
N GLN A 406 -11.14 8.58 -11.36
CA GLN A 406 -10.69 9.82 -12.01
C GLN A 406 -11.82 10.57 -12.73
N GLY A 407 -13.08 10.13 -12.62
CA GLY A 407 -14.20 10.74 -13.32
C GLY A 407 -14.23 10.47 -14.83
N LYS A 408 -13.46 9.47 -15.31
CA LYS A 408 -13.32 9.13 -16.75
C LYS A 408 -14.26 7.99 -17.17
N GLY A 409 -15.40 7.85 -16.55
CA GLY A 409 -16.42 6.85 -16.90
C GLY A 409 -17.15 6.33 -15.68
N GLY A 410 -18.22 5.55 -15.93
CA GLY A 410 -19.06 4.95 -14.91
C GLY A 410 -19.88 5.94 -14.09
N ASP A 411 -20.86 5.41 -13.38
CA ASP A 411 -21.65 6.15 -12.42
C ASP A 411 -21.57 5.46 -11.06
N TRP A 412 -21.14 6.21 -10.04
CA TRP A 412 -20.96 5.73 -8.69
C TRP A 412 -21.14 6.86 -7.67
N ASP A 413 -21.42 6.52 -6.43
CA ASP A 413 -21.73 7.47 -5.36
C ASP A 413 -20.78 7.40 -4.19
N VAL A 414 -20.35 6.19 -3.84
CA VAL A 414 -19.43 5.89 -2.74
C VAL A 414 -18.39 4.90 -3.21
N ILE A 415 -17.18 5.06 -2.76
CA ILE A 415 -16.10 4.09 -2.99
C ILE A 415 -15.54 3.60 -1.65
N GLY A 416 -15.40 2.26 -1.52
CA GLY A 416 -14.55 1.66 -0.52
C GLY A 416 -13.10 1.73 -0.97
N ASN A 417 -12.29 2.55 -0.30
CA ASN A 417 -10.90 2.77 -0.70
C ASN A 417 -10.02 3.04 0.52
N GLY A 418 -8.76 2.61 0.44
CA GLY A 418 -7.78 2.88 1.47
C GLY A 418 -6.70 3.85 1.01
N PHE A 419 -6.20 4.68 1.93
CA PHE A 419 -5.09 5.59 1.68
C PHE A 419 -3.96 5.32 2.67
N PRO A 420 -2.75 4.96 2.21
CA PRO A 420 -1.62 4.67 3.09
C PRO A 420 -0.95 5.95 3.60
N GLY A 421 -0.31 5.87 4.78
CA GLY A 421 0.47 6.94 5.39
C GLY A 421 1.99 6.66 5.42
N PRO A 422 2.67 6.47 4.27
CA PRO A 422 4.04 5.96 4.22
C PRO A 422 5.09 6.92 4.81
N THR A 423 4.74 8.17 5.05
CA THR A 423 5.63 9.18 5.63
C THR A 423 5.52 9.29 7.15
N GLY A 424 4.51 8.66 7.76
CA GLY A 424 4.20 8.82 9.17
C GLY A 424 3.68 10.21 9.56
N GLN A 425 3.21 11.00 8.59
CA GLN A 425 2.78 12.39 8.79
C GLN A 425 1.35 12.60 8.31
N ALA A 426 0.52 13.18 9.18
CA ALA A 426 -0.84 13.56 8.83
C ALA A 426 -0.87 14.58 7.67
N VAL A 427 0.07 15.52 7.64
CA VAL A 427 0.12 16.57 6.62
C VAL A 427 0.19 16.02 5.20
N THR A 428 0.98 14.97 4.96
CA THR A 428 1.10 14.39 3.61
C THR A 428 -0.17 13.69 3.17
N MET A 429 -0.86 13.03 4.09
CA MET A 429 -2.15 12.40 3.82
C MET A 429 -3.25 13.45 3.58
N LEU A 430 -3.27 14.52 4.41
CA LEU A 430 -4.22 15.62 4.22
C LEU A 430 -4.02 16.33 2.89
N GLN A 431 -2.77 16.57 2.47
CA GLN A 431 -2.47 17.15 1.17
C GLN A 431 -3.00 16.29 0.02
N ALA A 432 -2.73 14.98 0.06
CA ALA A 432 -3.14 14.06 -1.00
C ALA A 432 -4.65 13.85 -1.06
N MET A 433 -5.35 13.87 0.08
CA MET A 433 -6.78 13.53 0.12
C MET A 433 -7.70 14.75 0.08
N TYR A 434 -7.29 15.89 0.68
CA TYR A 434 -8.20 16.99 0.97
C TYR A 434 -7.73 18.37 0.49
N ALA A 435 -6.56 18.47 -0.13
CA ALA A 435 -6.04 19.73 -0.65
C ALA A 435 -6.18 19.89 -2.17
N GLY A 436 -7.15 19.21 -2.77
CA GLY A 436 -7.43 19.30 -4.20
C GLY A 436 -7.80 20.72 -4.65
N THR A 437 -7.41 21.07 -5.86
CA THR A 437 -7.70 22.34 -6.54
C THR A 437 -8.82 22.19 -7.56
N ALA A 438 -9.35 23.29 -8.09
CA ALA A 438 -10.33 23.23 -9.17
C ALA A 438 -9.77 22.62 -10.47
N GLU A 439 -8.45 22.66 -10.67
CA GLU A 439 -7.79 21.97 -11.77
C GLU A 439 -7.75 20.47 -11.53
N ASP A 440 -7.41 20.03 -10.32
CA ASP A 440 -7.43 18.62 -9.93
C ASP A 440 -8.83 18.02 -10.09
N GLU A 441 -9.89 18.77 -9.79
CA GLU A 441 -11.27 18.34 -10.03
C GLU A 441 -11.51 17.98 -11.50
N ARG A 442 -10.97 18.76 -12.43
CA ARG A 442 -11.10 18.53 -13.88
C ARG A 442 -10.21 17.40 -14.38
N THR A 443 -8.97 17.33 -13.87
CA THR A 443 -7.98 16.33 -14.27
C THR A 443 -8.24 14.96 -13.63
N GLY A 444 -9.04 14.92 -12.57
CA GLY A 444 -9.30 13.71 -11.80
C GLY A 444 -8.18 13.34 -10.81
N ASP A 445 -7.25 14.24 -10.55
CA ASP A 445 -6.12 14.01 -9.63
C ASP A 445 -6.50 14.27 -8.16
N ALA A 446 -7.52 15.12 -7.90
CA ALA A 446 -8.07 15.28 -6.54
C ALA A 446 -8.73 13.98 -6.05
N PHE A 447 -8.50 13.64 -4.78
CA PHE A 447 -9.05 12.43 -4.18
C PHE A 447 -10.59 12.43 -4.26
N MET A 448 -11.13 11.58 -5.11
CA MET A 448 -12.58 11.45 -5.39
C MET A 448 -13.28 12.77 -5.76
N GLY A 449 -12.54 13.75 -6.28
CA GLY A 449 -13.06 15.06 -6.64
C GLY A 449 -13.30 16.00 -5.43
N TYR A 450 -12.73 15.70 -4.27
CA TYR A 450 -12.85 16.57 -3.10
C TYR A 450 -12.06 17.88 -3.31
N VAL A 451 -12.78 18.98 -3.47
CA VAL A 451 -12.21 20.31 -3.68
C VAL A 451 -12.88 21.31 -2.74
N ASN A 452 -12.11 21.82 -1.78
CA ASN A 452 -12.52 22.89 -0.89
C ASN A 452 -11.37 23.90 -0.75
N PRO A 453 -11.42 25.06 -1.45
CA PRO A 453 -10.30 26.01 -1.47
C PRO A 453 -9.92 26.59 -0.10
N ALA A 454 -10.86 26.67 0.83
CA ALA A 454 -10.58 27.17 2.18
C ALA A 454 -9.77 26.14 2.98
N ILE A 455 -10.19 24.87 2.93
CA ILE A 455 -9.50 23.74 3.57
C ILE A 455 -8.13 23.50 2.92
N ALA A 456 -8.06 23.54 1.59
CA ALA A 456 -6.80 23.40 0.86
C ALA A 456 -5.76 24.46 1.28
N ARG A 457 -6.19 25.71 1.49
CA ARG A 457 -5.32 26.76 2.03
C ARG A 457 -4.85 26.45 3.44
N GLN A 458 -5.76 26.03 4.35
CA GLN A 458 -5.39 25.69 5.73
C GLN A 458 -4.36 24.54 5.76
N ILE A 459 -4.55 23.51 4.94
CA ILE A 459 -3.60 22.40 4.81
C ILE A 459 -2.26 22.90 4.26
N SER A 460 -2.27 23.74 3.22
CA SER A 460 -1.05 24.32 2.63
C SER A 460 -0.29 25.20 3.63
N ASP A 461 -0.99 26.02 4.41
CA ASP A 461 -0.38 26.86 5.44
C ASP A 461 0.23 26.03 6.59
N ALA A 462 -0.40 24.89 6.91
CA ALA A 462 0.17 23.95 7.86
C ALA A 462 1.39 23.23 7.27
N ALA A 463 1.33 22.82 6.00
CA ALA A 463 2.38 22.07 5.33
C ALA A 463 3.70 22.85 5.19
N THR A 464 3.62 24.19 5.15
CA THR A 464 4.79 25.07 5.04
C THR A 464 5.30 25.61 6.39
N GLU A 465 4.60 25.31 7.48
CA GLU A 465 4.99 25.75 8.84
C GLU A 465 6.19 24.94 9.34
N THR A 466 7.27 25.63 9.66
CA THR A 466 8.52 25.00 10.10
C THR A 466 8.57 24.73 11.61
N ASP A 467 7.86 25.51 12.42
CA ASP A 467 7.69 25.19 13.84
C ASP A 467 6.72 24.02 14.02
N THR A 468 7.18 22.95 14.64
CA THR A 468 6.39 21.71 14.78
C THR A 468 5.11 21.93 15.57
N ALA A 469 5.15 22.68 16.68
CA ALA A 469 3.97 22.91 17.52
C ALA A 469 2.93 23.82 16.82
N ALA A 470 3.40 24.84 16.09
CA ALA A 470 2.53 25.68 15.28
C ALA A 470 1.91 24.89 14.12
N ARG A 471 2.69 24.03 13.47
CA ARG A 471 2.21 23.13 12.42
C ARG A 471 1.12 22.20 12.94
N ASP A 472 1.34 21.54 14.07
CA ASP A 472 0.38 20.61 14.64
C ASP A 472 -0.94 21.31 14.99
N ARG A 473 -0.91 22.54 15.55
CA ARG A 473 -2.13 23.33 15.77
C ARG A 473 -2.88 23.68 14.48
N LYS A 474 -2.16 24.06 13.42
CA LYS A 474 -2.76 24.34 12.11
C LYS A 474 -3.37 23.07 11.49
N LEU A 475 -2.68 21.93 11.63
CA LEU A 475 -3.18 20.64 11.17
C LEU A 475 -4.43 20.21 11.91
N ALA A 476 -4.50 20.38 13.23
CA ALA A 476 -5.69 20.11 14.01
C ALA A 476 -6.89 20.90 13.49
N ALA A 477 -6.73 22.21 13.30
CA ALA A 477 -7.80 23.06 12.76
C ALA A 477 -8.26 22.63 11.36
N ALA A 478 -7.31 22.27 10.47
CA ALA A 478 -7.64 21.78 9.14
C ALA A 478 -8.39 20.44 9.18
N GLN A 479 -8.01 19.52 10.08
CA GLN A 479 -8.67 18.23 10.25
C GLN A 479 -10.10 18.36 10.75
N HIS A 480 -10.37 19.26 11.70
CA HIS A 480 -11.74 19.59 12.12
C HIS A 480 -12.56 20.16 10.95
N ALA A 481 -11.98 21.09 10.18
CA ALA A 481 -12.66 21.65 9.02
C ALA A 481 -12.99 20.58 7.95
N VAL A 482 -12.11 19.61 7.73
CA VAL A 482 -12.40 18.45 6.85
C VAL A 482 -13.52 17.60 7.43
N TRP A 483 -13.46 17.26 8.72
CA TRP A 483 -14.46 16.44 9.40
C TRP A 483 -15.86 17.01 9.25
N ASP A 484 -16.03 18.30 9.42
CA ASP A 484 -17.31 19.01 9.32
C ASP A 484 -17.93 18.98 7.91
N THR A 485 -17.16 18.59 6.89
CA THR A 485 -17.70 18.40 5.53
C THR A 485 -18.32 17.02 5.30
N TRP A 486 -18.16 16.09 6.26
CA TRP A 486 -18.63 14.70 6.12
C TRP A 486 -18.09 14.04 4.84
N PRO A 487 -16.76 13.89 4.71
CA PRO A 487 -16.15 13.47 3.46
C PRO A 487 -16.36 11.98 3.15
N CYS A 488 -16.64 11.17 4.16
CA CYS A 488 -16.91 9.75 4.02
C CYS A 488 -18.10 9.33 4.91
N MET A 489 -18.70 8.20 4.55
CA MET A 489 -19.81 7.60 5.28
C MET A 489 -19.33 6.92 6.56
N TRP A 490 -18.18 6.26 6.47
CA TRP A 490 -17.51 5.57 7.57
C TRP A 490 -16.04 5.38 7.24
N ALA A 491 -15.22 5.27 8.28
CA ALA A 491 -13.80 5.01 8.15
C ALA A 491 -13.27 4.16 9.28
N PHE A 492 -12.21 3.40 8.98
CA PHE A 492 -11.50 2.58 9.93
C PHE A 492 -10.00 2.50 9.59
N VAL A 493 -9.22 2.09 10.57
CA VAL A 493 -7.78 1.88 10.44
C VAL A 493 -7.50 0.39 10.60
N PRO A 494 -7.14 -0.34 9.54
CA PRO A 494 -6.77 -1.75 9.65
C PRO A 494 -5.52 -1.89 10.52
N LYS A 495 -5.50 -2.91 11.36
CA LYS A 495 -4.26 -3.37 12.00
C LYS A 495 -3.43 -4.10 10.96
N THR A 496 -2.12 -3.92 10.98
CA THR A 496 -1.22 -4.74 10.17
C THR A 496 -1.00 -6.06 10.89
N LEU A 497 -1.24 -7.15 10.21
CA LEU A 497 -1.15 -8.52 10.71
C LEU A 497 -0.04 -9.26 9.98
N LEU A 498 0.75 -10.01 10.74
CA LEU A 498 1.80 -10.88 10.25
C LEU A 498 1.71 -12.21 10.99
N ALA A 499 1.67 -13.33 10.30
CA ALA A 499 1.88 -14.62 10.92
C ALA A 499 3.24 -15.20 10.54
N ARG A 500 3.96 -15.68 11.52
CA ARG A 500 5.28 -16.27 11.36
C ARG A 500 5.42 -17.57 12.12
N ARG A 501 6.29 -18.44 11.64
CA ARG A 501 6.72 -19.61 12.41
C ARG A 501 7.57 -19.17 13.60
N THR A 502 7.52 -19.91 14.71
CA THR A 502 8.29 -19.61 15.92
C THR A 502 9.80 -19.58 15.69
N ARG A 503 10.30 -20.33 14.68
CA ARG A 503 11.71 -20.30 14.30
C ARG A 503 12.19 -18.96 13.72
N VAL A 504 11.28 -18.07 13.33
CA VAL A 504 11.61 -16.74 12.79
C VAL A 504 11.55 -15.72 13.92
N GLU A 505 12.68 -15.13 14.23
CA GLU A 505 12.77 -14.04 15.20
C GLU A 505 13.27 -12.75 14.59
N GLY A 506 12.96 -11.62 15.24
CA GLY A 506 13.48 -10.30 14.85
C GLY A 506 12.97 -9.75 13.53
N ILE A 507 11.88 -10.30 12.98
CA ILE A 507 11.23 -9.68 11.83
C ILE A 507 10.54 -8.40 12.32
N GLY A 508 10.93 -7.25 11.77
CA GLY A 508 10.35 -5.96 12.13
C GLY A 508 9.13 -5.67 11.28
N LEU A 509 7.93 -5.81 11.83
CA LEU A 509 6.70 -5.35 11.18
C LEU A 509 6.64 -3.82 11.27
N LEU A 510 6.70 -3.17 10.12
CA LEU A 510 6.56 -1.72 10.04
C LEU A 510 5.07 -1.34 9.85
N PRO A 511 4.62 -0.22 10.43
CA PRO A 511 3.22 0.22 10.30
C PRO A 511 2.75 0.44 8.85
N VAL A 512 3.69 0.56 7.90
CA VAL A 512 3.44 0.68 6.46
C VAL A 512 3.29 -0.67 5.75
N ASN A 513 2.95 -1.73 6.49
CA ASN A 513 2.78 -3.10 6.00
C ASN A 513 3.99 -3.62 5.20
N SER A 514 5.18 -3.29 5.65
CA SER A 514 6.44 -3.81 5.13
C SER A 514 7.29 -4.37 6.26
N TYR A 515 8.30 -5.18 5.93
CA TYR A 515 9.07 -5.90 6.93
C TYR A 515 10.54 -5.48 6.87
N ASP A 516 11.14 -5.30 8.04
CA ASP A 516 12.59 -5.17 8.14
C ASP A 516 13.24 -6.56 8.25
N LEU A 517 13.96 -6.93 7.21
CA LEU A 517 14.64 -8.22 7.12
C LEU A 517 16.08 -8.19 7.71
N THR A 518 16.55 -7.03 8.16
CA THR A 518 17.97 -6.86 8.56
C THR A 518 18.31 -7.51 9.89
N ALA A 519 17.36 -7.67 10.77
CA ALA A 519 17.53 -8.26 12.10
C ALA A 519 17.00 -9.69 12.23
N VAL A 520 16.42 -10.24 11.16
CA VAL A 520 15.80 -11.57 11.17
C VAL A 520 16.82 -12.65 11.47
N ARG A 521 16.45 -13.58 12.37
CA ARG A 521 17.18 -14.79 12.71
C ARG A 521 16.29 -15.99 12.50
N LEU A 522 16.89 -17.12 12.17
CA LEU A 522 16.22 -18.41 12.12
C LEU A 522 16.78 -19.26 13.25
N GLU A 523 15.91 -19.66 14.18
CA GLU A 523 16.24 -20.67 15.18
C GLU A 523 16.16 -22.06 14.55
N GLY A 524 17.10 -22.91 14.88
CA GLY A 524 17.26 -24.26 14.32
C GLY A 524 16.21 -25.24 14.78
#